data_aad0ec8f60d95a5f4031a1c0c949fb84
#
_entry.id   aad0ec8f60d95a5f4031a1c0c949fb84
#
_cell.length_a   1.000
_cell.length_b   1.000
_cell.length_c   1.000
_cell.angle_alpha   90.00
_cell.angle_beta   90.00
_cell.angle_gamma   90.00
#
_symmetry.space_group_name_H-M   'P 1'
#
loop_
_entity.id
_entity.type
_entity.pdbx_description
1 polymer ?
#
loop_
_entity_poly.entity_id
_entity_poly.type
_entity_poly.pdbx_seq_one_letter_code
_entity_poly.pdbx_strand_id
1 'polypeptide(L)'
;DDDLVRMAFNAHQRRDKGLGAALGPEAAPALAMRLVQRGFEVHLARSPWRLKLAEPAHAPLARALIDGWRDAASAQQPDARARIAAWHARRIAGCGPDRAPGGGTLEVGHVDLFAVRAAACAC
;
A
#
# COMPACT_ATOMS: atom_id res chain seq x y z
N ASP A 1 12.53 -10.75 3.69
CA ASP A 1 12.77 -9.32 3.34
C ASP A 1 11.47 -8.51 3.06
N ASP A 2 10.28 -9.15 3.05
CA ASP A 2 9.02 -8.43 2.82
C ASP A 2 8.77 -7.36 3.88
N ASP A 3 9.03 -7.68 5.14
CA ASP A 3 8.89 -6.72 6.25
C ASP A 3 9.86 -5.55 6.12
N LEU A 4 11.10 -5.80 5.70
CA LEU A 4 12.07 -4.75 5.44
C LEU A 4 11.54 -3.75 4.40
N VAL A 5 11.08 -4.27 3.26
CA VAL A 5 10.57 -3.43 2.16
C VAL A 5 9.29 -2.70 2.58
N ARG A 6 8.36 -3.39 3.24
CA ARG A 6 7.12 -2.80 3.75
C ARG A 6 7.37 -1.68 4.75
N MET A 7 8.27 -1.88 5.71
CA MET A 7 8.62 -0.86 6.70
C MET A 7 9.30 0.34 6.05
N ALA A 8 10.24 0.10 5.14
CA ALA A 8 10.93 1.16 4.42
C ALA A 8 9.97 1.95 3.53
N PHE A 9 9.08 1.27 2.80
CA PHE A 9 8.03 1.90 2.00
C PHE A 9 7.10 2.77 2.86
N ASN A 10 6.61 2.25 3.99
CA ASN A 10 5.75 3.01 4.89
C ASN A 10 6.46 4.24 5.48
N ALA A 11 7.76 4.12 5.80
CA ALA A 11 8.56 5.26 6.24
C ALA A 11 8.74 6.29 5.11
N HIS A 12 8.97 5.83 3.87
CA HIS A 12 9.06 6.69 2.69
C HIS A 12 7.74 7.45 2.44
N GLN A 13 6.59 6.82 2.66
CA GLN A 13 5.29 7.48 2.52
C GLN A 13 5.08 8.62 3.52
N ARG A 14 5.74 8.59 4.68
CA ARG A 14 5.66 9.65 5.71
C ARG A 14 6.58 10.85 5.46
N ARG A 15 7.42 10.80 4.43
CA ARG A 15 8.35 11.90 4.11
C ARG A 15 7.57 13.16 3.69
N ASP A 16 8.15 14.31 3.99
CA ASP A 16 7.69 15.57 3.45
C ASP A 16 7.89 15.60 1.92
N LYS A 17 6.84 15.91 1.21
CA LYS A 17 6.80 16.07 -0.25
C LYS A 17 6.38 17.49 -0.64
N GLY A 18 6.69 18.47 0.22
CA GLY A 18 6.39 19.88 -0.02
C GLY A 18 5.16 20.43 0.72
N LEU A 19 4.43 19.58 1.47
CA LEU A 19 3.25 19.98 2.25
C LEU A 19 3.37 19.58 3.73
N GLY A 20 4.59 19.32 4.19
CA GLY A 20 4.87 18.77 5.52
C GLY A 20 4.89 17.25 5.55
N ALA A 21 5.15 16.68 6.73
CA ALA A 21 5.18 15.24 6.94
C ALA A 21 3.82 14.61 6.62
N ALA A 22 3.83 13.60 5.74
CA ALA A 22 2.63 12.89 5.35
C ALA A 22 2.26 11.80 6.36
N LEU A 23 0.98 11.49 6.47
CA LEU A 23 0.46 10.49 7.42
C LEU A 23 0.81 9.04 7.02
N GLY A 24 1.10 8.79 5.72
CA GLY A 24 1.35 7.45 5.24
C GLY A 24 0.20 6.48 5.55
N PRO A 25 0.49 5.30 6.12
CA PRO A 25 -0.55 4.32 6.47
C PRO A 25 -1.59 4.82 7.48
N GLU A 26 -1.30 5.87 8.25
CA GLU A 26 -2.21 6.44 9.25
C GLU A 26 -3.23 7.42 8.66
N ALA A 27 -3.21 7.64 7.33
CA ALA A 27 -4.08 8.62 6.69
C ALA A 27 -5.57 8.28 6.85
N ALA A 28 -5.97 7.03 6.65
CA ALA A 28 -7.38 6.62 6.76
C ALA A 28 -7.93 6.77 8.19
N PRO A 29 -7.29 6.25 9.25
CA PRO A 29 -7.77 6.45 10.62
C PRO A 29 -7.74 7.93 11.05
N ALA A 30 -6.73 8.69 10.64
CA ALA A 30 -6.67 10.13 10.95
C ALA A 30 -7.81 10.90 10.26
N LEU A 31 -8.11 10.61 8.99
CA LEU A 31 -9.23 11.21 8.29
C LEU A 31 -10.56 10.85 8.94
N ALA A 32 -10.76 9.57 9.26
CA ALA A 32 -11.99 9.11 9.93
C ALA A 32 -12.23 9.88 11.24
N MET A 33 -11.21 9.98 12.09
CA MET A 33 -11.30 10.73 13.35
C MET A 33 -11.67 12.22 13.12
N ARG A 34 -11.06 12.86 12.13
CA ARG A 34 -11.34 14.27 11.81
C ARG A 34 -12.77 14.47 11.29
N LEU A 35 -13.29 13.52 10.51
CA LEU A 35 -14.67 13.58 10.02
C LEU A 35 -15.67 13.38 11.15
N VAL A 36 -15.44 12.41 12.03
CA VAL A 36 -16.29 12.22 13.24
C VAL A 36 -16.33 13.48 14.08
N GLN A 37 -15.17 14.12 14.34
CA GLN A 37 -15.11 15.39 15.09
C GLN A 37 -15.89 16.54 14.41
N ARG A 38 -16.20 16.42 13.12
CA ARG A 38 -16.98 17.40 12.35
C ARG A 38 -18.44 17.00 12.15
N GLY A 39 -18.91 16.00 12.90
CA GLY A 39 -20.30 15.57 12.87
C GLY A 39 -20.67 14.68 11.69
N PHE A 40 -19.70 13.97 11.12
CA PHE A 40 -19.97 12.93 10.13
C PHE A 40 -20.10 11.56 10.81
N GLU A 41 -21.02 10.75 10.31
CA GLU A 41 -21.00 9.31 10.51
C GLU A 41 -20.03 8.70 9.50
N VAL A 42 -19.07 7.89 9.99
CA VAL A 42 -17.96 7.38 9.20
C VAL A 42 -17.94 5.85 9.22
N HIS A 43 -17.88 5.27 8.05
CA HIS A 43 -17.75 3.83 7.84
C HIS A 43 -16.40 3.54 7.19
N LEU A 44 -15.68 2.57 7.75
CA LEU A 44 -14.41 2.04 7.21
C LEU A 44 -14.61 0.58 6.80
N ALA A 45 -14.18 0.24 5.59
CA ALA A 45 -14.19 -1.12 5.09
C ALA A 45 -12.82 -1.51 4.51
N ARG A 46 -12.36 -2.72 4.82
CA ARG A 46 -11.14 -3.25 4.19
C ARG A 46 -11.47 -3.73 2.77
N SER A 47 -10.70 -3.25 1.80
CA SER A 47 -10.84 -3.57 0.37
C SER A 47 -9.49 -3.95 -0.27
N PRO A 48 -8.78 -4.98 0.25
CA PRO A 48 -7.44 -5.30 -0.23
C PRO A 48 -7.46 -5.76 -1.69
N TRP A 49 -6.50 -5.26 -2.48
CA TRP A 49 -6.27 -5.81 -3.81
C TRP A 49 -5.50 -7.13 -3.69
N ARG A 50 -5.96 -8.15 -4.40
CA ARG A 50 -5.33 -9.46 -4.47
C ARG A 50 -4.96 -9.77 -5.92
N LEU A 51 -3.67 -9.61 -6.22
CA LEU A 51 -3.14 -9.83 -7.56
C LEU A 51 -2.46 -11.20 -7.62
N LYS A 52 -2.99 -12.08 -8.46
CA LYS A 52 -2.36 -13.37 -8.76
C LYS A 52 -1.20 -13.13 -9.72
N LEU A 53 0.02 -13.40 -9.29
CA LEU A 53 1.22 -13.04 -10.03
C LEU A 53 1.37 -13.78 -11.37
N ALA A 54 0.82 -14.99 -11.46
CA ALA A 54 0.82 -15.79 -12.69
C ALA A 54 -0.27 -15.39 -13.69
N GLU A 55 -1.22 -14.54 -13.30
CA GLU A 55 -2.34 -14.15 -14.15
C GLU A 55 -1.94 -13.00 -15.08
N PRO A 56 -2.04 -13.15 -16.42
CA PRO A 56 -1.58 -12.12 -17.37
C PRO A 56 -2.22 -10.76 -17.16
N ALA A 57 -3.50 -10.72 -16.76
CA ALA A 57 -4.22 -9.48 -16.48
C ALA A 57 -3.69 -8.75 -15.24
N HIS A 58 -3.12 -9.46 -14.27
CA HIS A 58 -2.59 -8.87 -13.03
C HIS A 58 -1.09 -8.57 -13.08
N ALA A 59 -0.34 -9.27 -13.93
CA ALA A 59 1.12 -9.20 -13.97
C ALA A 59 1.69 -7.79 -14.21
N PRO A 60 1.15 -6.97 -15.13
CA PRO A 60 1.67 -5.62 -15.33
C PRO A 60 1.54 -4.73 -14.10
N LEU A 61 0.39 -4.75 -13.44
CA LEU A 61 0.16 -3.98 -12.21
C LEU A 61 1.03 -4.49 -11.06
N ALA A 62 1.13 -5.80 -10.89
CA ALA A 62 1.98 -6.39 -9.86
C ALA A 62 3.45 -6.00 -10.03
N ARG A 63 3.97 -6.02 -11.27
CA ARG A 63 5.34 -5.56 -11.58
C ARG A 63 5.53 -4.09 -11.24
N ALA A 64 4.63 -3.22 -11.67
CA ALA A 64 4.71 -1.79 -11.39
C ALA A 64 4.72 -1.48 -9.88
N LEU A 65 3.91 -2.20 -9.10
CA LEU A 65 3.90 -2.06 -7.64
C LEU A 65 5.21 -2.53 -7.00
N ILE A 66 5.73 -3.69 -7.41
CA ILE A 66 7.00 -4.24 -6.91
C ILE A 66 8.16 -3.30 -7.25
N ASP A 67 8.18 -2.74 -8.47
CA ASP A 67 9.18 -1.74 -8.89
C ASP A 67 9.12 -0.48 -8.04
N GLY A 68 7.94 0.08 -7.85
CA GLY A 68 7.74 1.28 -7.02
C GLY A 68 8.12 1.06 -5.56
N TRP A 69 7.84 -0.13 -5.01
CA TRP A 69 8.26 -0.46 -3.63
C TRP A 69 9.77 -0.62 -3.50
N ARG A 70 10.45 -1.23 -4.48
CA ARG A 70 11.91 -1.28 -4.53
C ARG A 70 12.51 0.12 -4.51
N ASP A 71 12.01 1.02 -5.35
CA ASP A 71 12.56 2.36 -5.50
C ASP A 71 12.39 3.18 -4.21
N ALA A 72 11.18 3.18 -3.66
CA ALA A 72 10.88 3.87 -2.41
C ALA A 72 11.67 3.29 -1.22
N ALA A 73 11.75 1.96 -1.12
CA ALA A 73 12.50 1.31 -0.05
C ALA A 73 14.01 1.58 -0.18
N SER A 74 14.57 1.55 -1.39
CA SER A 74 15.99 1.85 -1.64
C SER A 74 16.35 3.31 -1.35
N ALA A 75 15.43 4.23 -1.61
CA ALA A 75 15.59 5.64 -1.27
C ALA A 75 15.52 5.89 0.25
N GLN A 76 14.76 5.07 0.97
CA GLN A 76 14.58 5.18 2.42
C GLN A 76 15.67 4.45 3.22
N GLN A 77 16.22 3.35 2.68
CA GLN A 77 17.18 2.48 3.33
C GLN A 77 18.38 2.20 2.38
N PRO A 78 19.27 3.20 2.15
CA PRO A 78 20.38 3.05 1.21
C PRO A 78 21.33 1.88 1.56
N ASP A 79 21.54 1.63 2.85
CA ASP A 79 22.43 0.57 3.34
C ASP A 79 21.85 -0.84 3.09
N ALA A 80 20.53 -0.95 2.93
CA ALA A 80 19.85 -2.20 2.63
C ALA A 80 19.63 -2.43 1.12
N ARG A 81 20.17 -1.57 0.24
CA ARG A 81 19.90 -1.60 -1.21
C ARG A 81 20.17 -2.95 -1.86
N ALA A 82 21.24 -3.63 -1.49
CA ALA A 82 21.56 -4.96 -2.02
C ALA A 82 20.49 -6.01 -1.64
N ARG A 83 20.01 -5.99 -0.39
CA ARG A 83 18.94 -6.88 0.08
C ARG A 83 17.62 -6.57 -0.61
N ILE A 84 17.30 -5.29 -0.80
CA ILE A 84 16.08 -4.84 -1.50
C ILE A 84 16.14 -5.26 -2.97
N ALA A 85 17.29 -5.14 -3.64
CA ALA A 85 17.47 -5.60 -5.02
C ALA A 85 17.30 -7.13 -5.15
N ALA A 86 17.85 -7.90 -4.23
CA ALA A 86 17.66 -9.35 -4.20
C ALA A 86 16.18 -9.74 -3.94
N TRP A 87 15.49 -9.04 -3.04
CA TRP A 87 14.05 -9.18 -2.83
C TRP A 87 13.28 -8.90 -4.11
N HIS A 88 13.57 -7.77 -4.77
CA HIS A 88 12.92 -7.37 -6.03
C HIS A 88 13.08 -8.43 -7.11
N ALA A 89 14.32 -8.92 -7.34
CA ALA A 89 14.59 -9.95 -8.34
C ALA A 89 13.75 -11.22 -8.10
N ARG A 90 13.65 -11.66 -6.84
CA ARG A 90 12.82 -12.83 -6.48
C ARG A 90 11.33 -12.58 -6.75
N ARG A 91 10.83 -11.38 -6.46
CA ARG A 91 9.41 -11.04 -6.67
C ARG A 91 9.08 -10.91 -8.14
N ILE A 92 9.92 -10.22 -8.92
CA ILE A 92 9.74 -10.09 -10.38
C ILE A 92 9.82 -11.43 -11.09
N ALA A 93 10.76 -12.29 -10.70
CA ALA A 93 10.81 -13.65 -11.20
C ALA A 93 9.51 -14.45 -10.90
N GLY A 94 8.68 -13.97 -9.97
CA GLY A 94 7.35 -14.49 -9.64
C GLY A 94 6.23 -14.05 -10.56
N CYS A 95 6.45 -13.05 -11.39
CA CYS A 95 5.41 -12.44 -12.22
C CYS A 95 5.49 -12.95 -13.66
N GLY A 96 4.44 -13.62 -14.15
CA GLY A 96 4.32 -13.99 -15.57
C GLY A 96 3.77 -15.39 -15.79
N PRO A 97 3.37 -15.69 -17.04
CA PRO A 97 2.68 -16.93 -17.41
C PRO A 97 3.60 -18.17 -17.43
N ASP A 98 4.92 -18.00 -17.59
CA ASP A 98 5.87 -19.10 -17.77
C ASP A 98 6.28 -19.78 -16.45
N ARG A 99 5.52 -19.53 -15.39
CA ARG A 99 5.83 -20.02 -14.05
C ARG A 99 5.02 -21.25 -13.66
N ALA A 100 5.65 -22.12 -12.83
CA ALA A 100 5.03 -23.30 -12.28
C ALA A 100 3.65 -23.03 -11.63
N PRO A 101 2.70 -23.97 -11.69
CA PRO A 101 1.42 -23.86 -11.01
C PRO A 101 1.62 -23.53 -9.52
N GLY A 102 0.96 -22.46 -9.03
CA GLY A 102 1.12 -22.00 -7.66
C GLY A 102 1.75 -20.61 -7.52
N GLY A 103 1.80 -19.81 -8.59
CA GLY A 103 2.26 -18.43 -8.55
C GLY A 103 1.66 -17.68 -7.38
N GLY A 104 2.52 -16.99 -6.58
CA GLY A 104 2.13 -16.27 -5.36
C GLY A 104 1.06 -15.21 -5.61
N THR A 105 0.45 -14.75 -4.53
CA THR A 105 -0.46 -13.61 -4.53
C THR A 105 0.23 -12.41 -3.92
N LEU A 106 0.08 -11.25 -4.56
CA LEU A 106 0.43 -9.96 -4.01
C LEU A 106 -0.83 -9.36 -3.39
N GLU A 107 -0.79 -9.07 -2.10
CA GLU A 107 -1.88 -8.35 -1.43
C GLU A 107 -1.44 -6.92 -1.12
N VAL A 108 -2.24 -5.95 -1.58
CA VAL A 108 -2.08 -4.53 -1.26
C VAL A 108 -3.21 -4.14 -0.34
N GLY A 109 -2.87 -3.77 0.89
CA GLY A 109 -3.87 -3.32 1.88
C GLY A 109 -4.51 -2.01 1.45
N HIS A 110 -5.85 -2.01 1.35
CA HIS A 110 -6.66 -0.81 1.15
C HIS A 110 -7.74 -0.73 2.20
N VAL A 111 -8.15 0.49 2.49
CA VAL A 111 -9.29 0.80 3.32
C VAL A 111 -10.12 1.85 2.59
N ASP A 112 -11.37 1.54 2.33
CA ASP A 112 -12.34 2.49 1.82
C ASP A 112 -12.97 3.24 2.98
N LEU A 113 -13.19 4.54 2.81
CA LEU A 113 -13.86 5.39 3.77
C LEU A 113 -15.10 5.98 3.12
N PHE A 114 -16.25 5.79 3.77
CA PHE A 114 -17.50 6.44 3.42
C PHE A 114 -17.97 7.30 4.59
N ALA A 115 -18.34 8.55 4.33
CA ALA A 115 -18.79 9.46 5.36
C ALA A 115 -20.03 10.23 4.91
N VAL A 116 -21.05 10.30 5.76
CA VAL A 116 -22.26 11.11 5.57
C VAL A 116 -22.43 12.08 6.72
N ARG A 117 -23.03 13.24 6.47
CA ARG A 117 -23.41 14.12 7.57
C ARG A 117 -24.43 13.43 8.46
N ALA A 118 -24.16 13.38 9.76
CA ALA A 118 -25.18 12.93 10.70
C ALA A 118 -26.40 13.82 10.54
N ALA A 119 -27.60 13.21 10.48
CA ALA A 119 -28.84 13.95 10.45
C ALA A 119 -28.89 14.85 11.72
N ALA A 120 -29.17 16.14 11.53
CA ALA A 120 -29.44 17.00 12.66
C ALA A 120 -30.63 16.41 13.40
N CYS A 121 -30.48 16.04 14.68
CA CYS A 121 -31.63 15.75 15.52
C CYS A 121 -32.51 17.02 15.52
N ALA A 122 -33.65 16.93 14.84
CA ALA A 122 -34.71 17.91 15.02
C ALA A 122 -35.23 17.74 16.45
N CYS A 123 -34.86 18.68 17.33
CA CYS A 123 -35.48 18.88 18.63
C CYS A 123 -36.86 19.50 18.45
#